data_08003ca71a7759338049e3e4ce51d5c7
#
_entry.id   08003ca71a7759338049e3e4ce51d5c7
#
_cell.length_a   1.000
_cell.length_b   1.000
_cell.length_c   1.000
_cell.angle_alpha   90.00
_cell.angle_beta   90.00
_cell.angle_gamma   90.00
#
_symmetry.space_group_name_H-M   'P 1'
#
loop_
_entity.id
_entity.type
_entity.pdbx_description
1 polymer ?
#
loop_
_entity_poly.entity_id
_entity_poly.type
_entity_poly.pdbx_seq_one_letter_code
_entity_poly.pdbx_strand_id
1 'polypeptide(L)'
;VTASEEFITNTLGNEGYAFAEVSGVPEILEDEQAVNLTFFVEPGQRTYVRRIEFIGNERTYDVVLRREMRQMEGAWASNALIENSKLRLERLGFFKQVEVETKPVPGISDQVDIEYTVEEEFSGSIGGSIGYGAWGLTLGANYSENNAFGTGNRLVVGINKNAWQTSY
;
A
#
# COMPACT_ATOMS: atom_id res chain seq x y z
N VAL A 1 -26.84 0.35 -9.84
CA VAL A 1 -26.98 -0.76 -8.88
C VAL A 1 -25.60 -1.16 -8.37
N THR A 2 -24.75 -1.71 -9.20
CA THR A 2 -23.41 -2.24 -8.83
C THR A 2 -22.53 -1.23 -8.07
N ALA A 3 -22.44 0.02 -8.54
CA ALA A 3 -21.66 1.06 -7.84
C ALA A 3 -22.22 1.38 -6.43
N SER A 4 -23.53 1.28 -6.25
CA SER A 4 -24.16 1.51 -4.94
C SER A 4 -23.93 0.31 -4.00
N GLU A 5 -23.96 -0.91 -4.53
CA GLU A 5 -23.63 -2.13 -3.79
C GLU A 5 -22.18 -2.09 -3.28
N GLU A 6 -21.24 -1.77 -4.18
CA GLU A 6 -19.82 -1.61 -3.82
C GLU A 6 -19.61 -0.51 -2.78
N PHE A 7 -20.31 0.61 -2.89
CA PHE A 7 -20.22 1.70 -1.92
C PHE A 7 -20.70 1.25 -0.53
N ILE A 8 -21.84 0.55 -0.44
CA ILE A 8 -22.40 0.05 0.82
C ILE A 8 -21.43 -1.01 1.40
N THR A 9 -20.97 -1.96 0.59
CA THR A 9 -20.03 -3.01 1.00
C THR A 9 -18.73 -2.41 1.53
N ASN A 10 -18.15 -1.43 0.83
CA ASN A 10 -16.96 -0.73 1.28
C ASN A 10 -17.18 0.06 2.58
N THR A 11 -18.34 0.69 2.73
CA THR A 11 -18.69 1.41 3.95
C THR A 11 -18.76 0.46 5.14
N LEU A 12 -19.43 -0.67 4.97
CA LEU A 12 -19.51 -1.72 6.00
C LEU A 12 -18.12 -2.33 6.29
N GLY A 13 -17.33 -2.59 5.25
CA GLY A 13 -15.97 -3.09 5.38
C GLY A 13 -15.05 -2.14 6.16
N ASN A 14 -15.27 -0.83 6.09
CA ASN A 14 -14.53 0.16 6.87
C ASN A 14 -14.89 0.13 8.37
N GLU A 15 -16.10 -0.35 8.70
CA GLU A 15 -16.60 -0.48 10.07
C GLU A 15 -16.35 -1.88 10.67
N GLY A 16 -15.60 -2.72 9.97
CA GLY A 16 -15.20 -4.04 10.44
C GLY A 16 -16.05 -5.21 9.91
N TYR A 17 -17.01 -4.96 9.05
CA TYR A 17 -17.82 -6.02 8.43
C TYR A 17 -17.18 -6.48 7.13
N ALA A 18 -16.02 -7.15 7.25
CA ALA A 18 -15.16 -7.53 6.10
C ALA A 18 -15.84 -8.49 5.11
N PHE A 19 -16.85 -9.22 5.56
CA PHE A 19 -17.59 -10.20 4.76
C PHE A 19 -19.07 -9.81 4.57
N ALA A 20 -19.37 -8.51 4.58
CA ALA A 20 -20.71 -8.04 4.32
C ALA A 20 -21.13 -8.32 2.87
N GLU A 21 -22.31 -8.89 2.71
CA GLU A 21 -22.94 -9.11 1.42
C GLU A 21 -24.05 -8.09 1.19
N VAL A 22 -24.04 -7.48 0.00
CA VAL A 22 -25.05 -6.49 -0.42
C VAL A 22 -25.55 -6.90 -1.79
N SER A 23 -26.88 -7.02 -1.91
CA SER A 23 -27.53 -7.28 -3.20
C SER A 23 -28.66 -6.28 -3.45
N GLY A 24 -28.66 -5.66 -4.62
CA GLY A 24 -29.67 -4.71 -5.06
C GLY A 24 -30.68 -5.35 -6.02
N VAL A 25 -31.94 -5.29 -5.70
CA VAL A 25 -33.04 -5.78 -6.54
C VAL A 25 -33.78 -4.61 -7.15
N PRO A 26 -33.72 -4.40 -8.45
CA PRO A 26 -34.51 -3.39 -9.15
C PRO A 26 -35.94 -3.90 -9.40
N GLU A 27 -36.93 -3.08 -9.10
CA GLU A 27 -38.34 -3.28 -9.47
C GLU A 27 -38.77 -2.17 -10.43
N ILE A 28 -39.16 -2.55 -11.64
CA ILE A 28 -39.56 -1.61 -12.68
C ILE A 28 -41.05 -1.29 -12.50
N LEU A 29 -41.39 -0.03 -12.29
CA LEU A 29 -42.74 0.50 -12.24
C LEU A 29 -43.08 1.10 -13.61
N GLU A 30 -43.71 0.27 -14.46
CA GLU A 30 -43.99 0.70 -15.86
C GLU A 30 -44.94 1.90 -15.90
N ASP A 31 -45.90 1.98 -15.01
CA ASP A 31 -46.92 3.05 -14.96
C ASP A 31 -46.33 4.42 -14.58
N GLU A 32 -45.25 4.43 -13.77
CA GLU A 32 -44.62 5.66 -13.28
C GLU A 32 -43.33 6.03 -14.01
N GLN A 33 -42.88 5.22 -14.97
CA GLN A 33 -41.57 5.33 -15.63
C GLN A 33 -40.41 5.45 -14.60
N ALA A 34 -40.52 4.75 -13.48
CA ALA A 34 -39.63 4.77 -12.38
C ALA A 34 -39.09 3.35 -12.05
N VAL A 35 -37.98 3.29 -11.35
CA VAL A 35 -37.40 2.03 -10.85
C VAL A 35 -37.22 2.16 -9.36
N ASN A 36 -37.87 1.29 -8.60
CA ASN A 36 -37.58 1.12 -7.17
C ASN A 36 -36.35 0.23 -7.01
N LEU A 37 -35.42 0.67 -6.17
CA LEU A 37 -34.20 -0.08 -5.87
C LEU A 37 -34.21 -0.48 -4.39
N THR A 38 -34.28 -1.77 -4.12
CA THR A 38 -34.21 -2.30 -2.77
C THR A 38 -32.87 -3.00 -2.56
N PHE A 39 -32.12 -2.57 -1.54
CA PHE A 39 -30.88 -3.21 -1.16
C PHE A 39 -31.08 -4.14 0.04
N PHE A 40 -30.74 -5.39 -0.14
CA PHE A 40 -30.65 -6.37 0.95
C PHE A 40 -29.22 -6.40 1.45
N VAL A 41 -29.04 -6.21 2.75
CA VAL A 41 -27.72 -6.10 3.37
C VAL A 41 -27.59 -7.16 4.45
N GLU A 42 -26.63 -8.05 4.30
CA GLU A 42 -26.23 -9.03 5.30
C GLU A 42 -24.83 -8.67 5.82
N PRO A 43 -24.73 -7.92 6.93
CA PRO A 43 -23.44 -7.42 7.41
C PRO A 43 -22.55 -8.52 8.00
N GLY A 44 -23.12 -9.65 8.43
CA GLY A 44 -22.39 -10.69 9.13
C GLY A 44 -21.88 -10.24 10.50
N GLN A 45 -20.76 -10.85 10.93
CA GLN A 45 -20.11 -10.49 12.20
C GLN A 45 -18.98 -9.47 11.94
N ARG A 46 -18.75 -8.61 12.93
CA ARG A 46 -17.59 -7.71 12.91
C ARG A 46 -16.31 -8.52 13.09
N THR A 47 -15.32 -8.29 12.22
CA THR A 47 -14.07 -9.03 12.20
C THR A 47 -12.90 -8.17 12.70
N TYR A 48 -11.99 -8.81 13.43
CA TYR A 48 -10.80 -8.18 13.99
C TYR A 48 -9.54 -8.74 13.33
N VAL A 49 -8.54 -7.90 13.16
CA VAL A 49 -7.25 -8.31 12.62
C VAL A 49 -6.48 -9.06 13.70
N ARG A 50 -6.24 -10.34 13.50
CA ARG A 50 -5.45 -11.15 14.42
C ARG A 50 -3.96 -10.82 14.28
N ARG A 51 -3.46 -10.82 13.03
CA ARG A 51 -2.05 -10.51 12.73
C ARG A 51 -1.90 -9.98 11.31
N ILE A 52 -0.78 -9.29 11.10
CA ILE A 52 -0.34 -8.78 9.81
C ILE A 52 0.97 -9.47 9.45
N GLU A 53 0.99 -10.16 8.32
CA GLU A 53 2.15 -10.88 7.79
C GLU A 53 2.69 -10.20 6.54
N PHE A 54 4.02 -10.29 6.36
CA PHE A 54 4.69 -9.79 5.16
C PHE A 54 5.44 -10.94 4.50
N ILE A 55 5.31 -11.06 3.18
CA ILE A 55 5.92 -12.09 2.35
C ILE A 55 6.68 -11.41 1.20
N GLY A 56 7.89 -11.92 0.90
CA GLY A 56 8.69 -11.42 -0.22
C GLY A 56 9.66 -10.29 0.13
N ASN A 57 9.72 -9.86 1.39
CA ASN A 57 10.68 -8.87 1.87
C ASN A 57 12.02 -9.51 2.24
N GLU A 58 12.74 -10.01 1.23
CA GLU A 58 14.01 -10.73 1.44
C GLU A 58 15.16 -9.83 1.90
N ARG A 59 15.18 -8.57 1.45
CA ARG A 59 16.21 -7.57 1.76
C ARG A 59 15.74 -6.57 2.80
N THR A 60 14.46 -6.19 2.73
CA THR A 60 13.87 -5.15 3.59
C THR A 60 13.48 -5.74 4.93
N TYR A 61 13.94 -5.13 6.01
CA TYR A 61 13.54 -5.55 7.36
C TYR A 61 12.04 -5.39 7.60
N ASP A 62 11.41 -6.35 8.28
CA ASP A 62 9.99 -6.37 8.63
C ASP A 62 9.52 -5.07 9.32
N VAL A 63 10.36 -4.50 10.19
CA VAL A 63 10.08 -3.23 10.88
C VAL A 63 9.85 -2.05 9.92
N VAL A 64 10.44 -2.10 8.72
CA VAL A 64 10.27 -1.05 7.70
C VAL A 64 8.87 -1.11 7.11
N LEU A 65 8.33 -2.30 6.88
CA LEU A 65 6.96 -2.48 6.40
C LEU A 65 5.98 -2.15 7.54
N ARG A 66 6.21 -2.67 8.75
CA ARG A 66 5.32 -2.45 9.91
C ARG A 66 5.11 -0.99 10.25
N ARG A 67 6.11 -0.15 10.17
CA ARG A 67 5.97 1.30 10.46
C ARG A 67 5.04 2.03 9.47
N GLU A 68 4.83 1.46 8.28
CA GLU A 68 3.95 2.02 7.26
C GLU A 68 2.48 1.60 7.45
N MET A 69 2.22 0.62 8.29
CA MET A 69 0.86 0.11 8.52
C MET A 69 -0.03 1.15 9.18
N ARG A 70 -1.26 1.25 8.66
CA ARG A 70 -2.36 2.04 9.24
C ARG A 70 -3.39 1.14 9.90
N GLN A 71 -3.61 -0.05 9.33
CA GLN A 71 -4.34 -1.09 10.00
C GLN A 71 -3.49 -1.66 11.13
N MET A 72 -4.08 -1.81 12.31
CA MET A 72 -3.39 -2.34 13.49
C MET A 72 -3.92 -3.75 13.81
N GLU A 73 -3.05 -4.60 14.32
CA GLU A 73 -3.42 -5.88 14.91
C GLU A 73 -4.29 -5.65 16.16
N GLY A 74 -5.29 -6.48 16.37
CA GLY A 74 -6.27 -6.37 17.46
C GLY A 74 -7.39 -5.36 17.22
N ALA A 75 -7.30 -4.49 16.21
CA ALA A 75 -8.37 -3.59 15.82
C ALA A 75 -9.35 -4.29 14.84
N TRP A 76 -10.55 -3.73 14.67
CA TRP A 76 -11.44 -4.22 13.61
C TRP A 76 -10.80 -4.00 12.23
N ALA A 77 -11.06 -4.92 11.31
CA ALA A 77 -10.58 -4.82 9.94
C ALA A 77 -11.27 -3.65 9.23
N SER A 78 -10.49 -2.77 8.63
CA SER A 78 -11.01 -1.65 7.84
C SER A 78 -10.39 -1.68 6.45
N ASN A 79 -11.22 -1.84 5.43
CA ASN A 79 -10.78 -1.87 4.03
C ASN A 79 -9.96 -0.62 3.67
N ALA A 80 -10.39 0.55 4.13
CA ALA A 80 -9.68 1.81 3.90
C ALA A 80 -8.29 1.83 4.56
N LEU A 81 -8.16 1.32 5.79
CA LEU A 81 -6.86 1.28 6.48
C LEU A 81 -5.92 0.24 5.88
N ILE A 82 -6.46 -0.91 5.44
CA ILE A 82 -5.72 -1.96 4.75
C ILE A 82 -5.17 -1.42 3.43
N GLU A 83 -6.03 -0.80 2.60
CA GLU A 83 -5.62 -0.23 1.32
C GLU A 83 -4.66 0.96 1.48
N ASN A 84 -4.89 1.82 2.46
CA ASN A 84 -3.94 2.89 2.79
C ASN A 84 -2.56 2.35 3.19
N SER A 85 -2.51 1.23 3.91
CA SER A 85 -1.24 0.58 4.25
C SER A 85 -0.52 0.08 3.01
N LYS A 86 -1.25 -0.55 2.07
CA LYS A 86 -0.72 -0.97 0.78
C LYS A 86 -0.14 0.21 -0.01
N LEU A 87 -0.93 1.28 -0.19
CA LEU A 87 -0.48 2.48 -0.90
C LEU A 87 0.77 3.12 -0.28
N ARG A 88 0.93 3.02 1.04
CA ARG A 88 2.13 3.52 1.72
C ARG A 88 3.35 2.67 1.42
N LEU A 89 3.21 1.34 1.37
CA LEU A 89 4.29 0.45 0.95
C LEU A 89 4.70 0.73 -0.50
N GLU A 90 3.76 0.88 -1.42
CA GLU A 90 4.03 1.21 -2.83
C GLU A 90 4.80 2.53 -2.97
N ARG A 91 4.50 3.53 -2.14
CA ARG A 91 5.18 4.84 -2.15
C ARG A 91 6.61 4.83 -1.65
N LEU A 92 7.07 3.75 -1.02
CA LEU A 92 8.46 3.64 -0.56
C LEU A 92 9.45 3.60 -1.73
N GLY A 93 9.00 3.16 -2.93
CA GLY A 93 9.79 3.19 -4.16
C GLY A 93 10.90 2.14 -4.24
N PHE A 94 10.79 1.07 -3.45
CA PHE A 94 11.65 -0.10 -3.53
C PHE A 94 10.85 -1.42 -3.54
N PHE A 95 9.55 -1.31 -3.78
CA PHE A 95 8.67 -2.42 -4.13
C PHE A 95 8.07 -2.17 -5.51
N LYS A 96 8.22 -3.15 -6.40
CA LYS A 96 7.66 -3.15 -7.74
C LYS A 96 6.15 -3.40 -7.71
N GLN A 97 5.73 -4.30 -6.81
CA GLN A 97 4.35 -4.70 -6.64
C GLN A 97 4.08 -4.95 -5.16
N VAL A 98 2.90 -4.56 -4.71
CA VAL A 98 2.39 -4.85 -3.37
C VAL A 98 0.97 -5.38 -3.52
N GLU A 99 0.74 -6.59 -3.05
CA GLU A 99 -0.59 -7.19 -2.99
C GLU A 99 -1.01 -7.34 -1.54
N VAL A 100 -2.30 -7.31 -1.29
CA VAL A 100 -2.86 -7.54 0.03
C VAL A 100 -4.02 -8.51 -0.05
N GLU A 101 -4.03 -9.47 0.85
CA GLU A 101 -5.09 -10.46 0.98
C GLU A 101 -5.57 -10.54 2.44
N THR A 102 -6.89 -10.56 2.61
CA THR A 102 -7.52 -10.77 3.91
C THR A 102 -7.99 -12.21 3.99
N LYS A 103 -7.39 -12.99 4.91
CA LYS A 103 -7.64 -14.42 5.08
C LYS A 103 -8.45 -14.69 6.34
N PRO A 104 -9.60 -15.37 6.25
CA PRO A 104 -10.33 -15.78 7.43
C PRO A 104 -9.52 -16.81 8.23
N VAL A 105 -9.56 -16.69 9.56
CA VAL A 105 -8.87 -17.63 10.45
C VAL A 105 -9.70 -18.91 10.60
N PRO A 106 -9.16 -20.09 10.26
CA PRO A 106 -9.91 -21.32 10.38
C PRO A 106 -10.40 -21.57 11.82
N GLY A 107 -11.70 -21.81 11.96
CA GLY A 107 -12.34 -22.08 13.28
C GLY A 107 -12.63 -20.86 14.12
N ILE A 108 -12.35 -19.65 13.65
CA ILE A 108 -12.63 -18.38 14.35
C ILE A 108 -13.36 -17.45 13.36
N SER A 109 -14.63 -17.18 13.62
CA SER A 109 -15.48 -16.45 12.68
C SER A 109 -15.33 -14.92 12.73
N ASP A 110 -14.73 -14.39 13.79
CA ASP A 110 -14.61 -12.96 14.07
C ASP A 110 -13.16 -12.45 13.91
N GLN A 111 -12.25 -13.26 13.33
CA GLN A 111 -10.86 -12.87 13.12
C GLN A 111 -10.38 -13.13 11.69
N VAL A 112 -9.50 -12.23 11.25
CA VAL A 112 -8.83 -12.32 9.95
C VAL A 112 -7.33 -12.09 10.10
N ASP A 113 -6.55 -12.73 9.25
CA ASP A 113 -5.14 -12.42 9.02
C ASP A 113 -5.02 -11.56 7.77
N ILE A 114 -4.14 -10.56 7.81
CA ILE A 114 -3.83 -9.74 6.65
C ILE A 114 -2.44 -10.09 6.17
N GLU A 115 -2.32 -10.48 4.92
CA GLU A 115 -1.05 -10.82 4.29
C GLU A 115 -0.72 -9.80 3.22
N TYR A 116 0.44 -9.14 3.36
CA TYR A 116 1.01 -8.27 2.34
C TYR A 116 2.12 -9.02 1.62
N THR A 117 1.92 -9.31 0.34
CA THR A 117 2.95 -9.89 -0.53
C THR A 117 3.62 -8.76 -1.29
N VAL A 118 4.94 -8.63 -1.14
CA VAL A 118 5.73 -7.59 -1.79
C VAL A 118 6.74 -8.21 -2.76
N GLU A 119 6.92 -7.57 -3.92
CA GLU A 119 8.00 -7.87 -4.84
C GLU A 119 9.02 -6.73 -4.75
N GLU A 120 10.23 -7.03 -4.25
CA GLU A 120 11.26 -6.02 -4.09
C GLU A 120 11.88 -5.63 -5.43
N GLU A 121 12.15 -4.33 -5.60
CA GLU A 121 12.83 -3.77 -6.74
C GLU A 121 14.13 -3.09 -6.31
N PHE A 122 15.12 -3.10 -7.19
CA PHE A 122 16.37 -2.39 -6.95
C PHE A 122 16.13 -0.88 -7.07
N SER A 123 16.34 -0.15 -5.98
CA SER A 123 16.06 1.29 -5.88
C SER A 123 17.33 2.16 -6.02
N GLY A 124 18.46 1.53 -6.35
CA GLY A 124 19.72 2.22 -6.57
C GLY A 124 19.76 2.97 -7.90
N SER A 125 20.30 4.18 -7.90
CA SER A 125 20.53 4.97 -9.10
C SER A 125 21.94 5.56 -9.12
N ILE A 126 22.55 5.58 -10.31
CA ILE A 126 23.85 6.19 -10.55
C ILE A 126 23.64 7.36 -11.53
N GLY A 127 24.15 8.53 -11.18
CA GLY A 127 24.15 9.71 -12.03
C GLY A 127 25.56 10.23 -12.28
N GLY A 128 25.78 10.81 -13.45
CA GLY A 128 26.98 11.52 -13.79
C GLY A 128 26.64 12.91 -14.35
N SER A 129 27.49 13.90 -14.11
CA SER A 129 27.34 15.24 -14.66
C SER A 129 28.69 15.77 -15.19
N ILE A 130 28.61 16.45 -16.31
CA ILE A 130 29.76 17.16 -16.91
C ILE A 130 29.29 18.58 -17.17
N GLY A 131 30.02 19.55 -16.66
CA GLY A 131 29.76 20.96 -16.88
C GLY A 131 31.03 21.74 -17.21
N TYR A 132 30.88 22.85 -17.92
CA TYR A 132 31.97 23.81 -18.18
C TYR A 132 31.45 25.21 -17.84
N GLY A 133 32.24 25.93 -17.05
CA GLY A 133 31.88 27.27 -16.58
C GLY A 133 33.09 28.16 -16.33
N ALA A 134 32.90 29.27 -15.65
CA ALA A 134 33.94 30.23 -15.31
C ALA A 134 35.12 29.60 -14.54
N TRP A 135 34.90 28.49 -13.88
CA TRP A 135 35.89 27.75 -13.08
C TRP A 135 36.46 26.51 -13.79
N GLY A 136 36.29 26.43 -15.13
CA GLY A 136 36.75 25.32 -15.95
C GLY A 136 35.78 24.13 -16.00
N LEU A 137 36.34 22.96 -16.30
CA LEU A 137 35.58 21.72 -16.38
C LEU A 137 35.19 21.21 -14.99
N THR A 138 33.91 20.87 -14.84
CA THR A 138 33.37 20.24 -13.65
C THR A 138 32.86 18.83 -13.98
N LEU A 139 33.30 17.85 -13.20
CA LEU A 139 32.87 16.48 -13.29
C LEU A 139 32.17 16.10 -11.99
N GLY A 140 31.00 15.48 -12.10
CA GLY A 140 30.25 14.95 -10.95
C GLY A 140 29.83 13.52 -11.16
N ALA A 141 29.82 12.75 -10.08
CA ALA A 141 29.21 11.44 -10.00
C ALA A 141 28.41 11.32 -8.70
N ASN A 142 27.26 10.72 -8.77
CA ASN A 142 26.42 10.47 -7.60
C ASN A 142 25.83 9.06 -7.65
N TYR A 143 25.69 8.47 -6.48
CA TYR A 143 24.97 7.24 -6.23
C TYR A 143 23.90 7.52 -5.19
N SER A 144 22.69 7.03 -5.41
CA SER A 144 21.63 7.08 -4.41
C SER A 144 20.93 5.74 -4.31
N GLU A 145 20.61 5.33 -3.09
CA GLU A 145 19.89 4.10 -2.75
C GLU A 145 18.79 4.44 -1.76
N ASN A 146 17.53 4.08 -2.06
CA ASN A 146 16.39 4.43 -1.21
C ASN A 146 16.17 3.44 -0.05
N ASN A 147 16.71 2.24 -0.18
CA ASN A 147 16.61 1.19 0.84
C ASN A 147 17.99 0.64 1.22
N ALA A 148 18.86 1.53 1.68
CA ALA A 148 20.21 1.16 2.06
C ALA A 148 20.20 0.09 3.15
N PHE A 149 20.84 -1.06 2.86
CA PHE A 149 20.95 -2.20 3.78
C PHE A 149 19.60 -2.75 4.28
N GLY A 150 18.51 -2.54 3.54
CA GLY A 150 17.17 -3.01 3.92
C GLY A 150 16.51 -2.24 5.07
N THR A 151 17.07 -1.11 5.46
CA THR A 151 16.59 -0.29 6.60
C THR A 151 15.50 0.72 6.22
N GLY A 152 15.21 0.87 4.92
CA GLY A 152 14.32 1.90 4.39
C GLY A 152 14.92 3.31 4.50
N ASN A 153 16.22 3.44 4.77
CA ASN A 153 16.91 4.70 4.79
C ASN A 153 17.48 5.01 3.40
N ARG A 154 17.44 6.29 3.04
CA ARG A 154 18.06 6.75 1.80
C ARG A 154 19.54 7.09 2.05
N LEU A 155 20.42 6.47 1.26
CA LEU A 155 21.83 6.78 1.18
C LEU A 155 22.10 7.54 -0.11
N VAL A 156 22.78 8.70 -0.02
CA VAL A 156 23.24 9.43 -1.18
C VAL A 156 24.71 9.73 -1.01
N VAL A 157 25.51 9.32 -2.00
CA VAL A 157 26.96 9.62 -2.05
C VAL A 157 27.23 10.37 -3.34
N GLY A 158 27.88 11.52 -3.25
CA GLY A 158 28.22 12.34 -4.41
C GLY A 158 29.66 12.82 -4.35
N ILE A 159 30.31 12.86 -5.50
CA ILE A 159 31.67 13.42 -5.68
C ILE A 159 31.59 14.43 -6.81
N ASN A 160 32.01 15.65 -6.53
CA ASN A 160 32.15 16.70 -7.54
C ASN A 160 33.58 17.21 -7.54
N LYS A 161 34.15 17.30 -8.73
CA LYS A 161 35.52 17.80 -8.96
C LYS A 161 35.50 18.90 -10.01
N ASN A 162 36.07 20.04 -9.67
CA ASN A 162 36.40 21.09 -10.62
C ASN A 162 37.94 21.30 -10.65
N ALA A 163 38.43 22.23 -11.47
CA ALA A 163 39.87 22.48 -11.61
C ALA A 163 40.54 22.91 -10.28
N TRP A 164 39.79 23.40 -9.31
CA TRP A 164 40.28 24.05 -8.08
C TRP A 164 39.87 23.34 -6.80
N GLN A 165 38.79 22.55 -6.83
CA GLN A 165 38.23 21.97 -5.62
C GLN A 165 37.61 20.59 -5.89
N THR A 166 37.72 19.69 -4.93
CA THR A 166 36.97 18.43 -4.87
C THR A 166 36.04 18.50 -3.67
N SER A 167 34.75 18.18 -3.85
CA SER A 167 33.77 18.07 -2.78
C SER A 167 33.15 16.67 -2.77
N TYR A 168 32.85 16.19 -1.58
CA TYR A 168 32.30 14.83 -1.35
C TYR A 168 30.94 14.96 -0.69
#